data_a5f3bf2c216bdc4ec1862fd2dd7bf398
#
_entry.id   a5f3bf2c216bdc4ec1862fd2dd7bf398
#
_cell.length_a   1.000
_cell.length_b   1.000
_cell.length_c   1.000
_cell.angle_alpha   90.00
_cell.angle_beta   90.00
_cell.angle_gamma   90.00
#
_symmetry.space_group_name_H-M   'P 1'
#
loop_
_entity.id
_entity.type
_entity.pdbx_description
1 polymer ?
#
loop_
_entity_poly.entity_id
_entity_poly.type
_entity_poly.pdbx_seq_one_letter_code
_entity_poly.pdbx_strand_id
1 'polypeptide(L)'
;MYQQPYLIQFPRIGNTMIGYISVAENDNLPFNVERIYWTYYTPESINRGGHAHYELEQILVAVSGKIIVHTEMPGGQKERFILET
;
A
#
# COMPACT_ATOMS: atom_id res chain seq x y z
N MET A 1 6.25 18.95 -6.12
CA MET A 1 4.93 18.55 -6.69
C MET A 1 4.47 17.28 -6.05
N TYR A 2 3.20 17.22 -5.69
CA TYR A 2 2.62 16.02 -5.08
C TYR A 2 1.97 15.16 -6.15
N GLN A 3 2.28 13.88 -6.13
CA GLN A 3 1.63 12.93 -7.00
C GLN A 3 0.43 12.32 -6.29
N GLN A 4 -0.69 12.19 -7.01
CA GLN A 4 -1.89 11.62 -6.45
C GLN A 4 -1.70 10.12 -6.19
N PRO A 5 -2.14 9.59 -5.05
CA PRO A 5 -2.07 8.16 -4.78
C PRO A 5 -2.87 7.34 -5.78
N TYR A 6 -2.42 6.15 -6.10
CA TYR A 6 -3.11 5.26 -7.01
C TYR A 6 -2.83 3.81 -6.64
N LEU A 7 -3.68 2.91 -7.15
CA LEU A 7 -3.54 1.48 -6.92
C LEU A 7 -2.61 0.86 -7.96
N ILE A 8 -1.76 -0.04 -7.48
CA ILE A 8 -0.96 -0.92 -8.33
C ILE A 8 -1.44 -2.34 -8.08
N GLN A 9 -1.72 -3.07 -9.13
CA GLN A 9 -2.14 -4.46 -9.02
C GLN A 9 -1.01 -5.36 -9.49
N PHE A 10 -0.53 -6.23 -8.60
CA PHE A 10 0.49 -7.20 -8.96
C PHE A 10 -0.15 -8.48 -9.48
N PRO A 11 0.43 -9.09 -10.51
CA PRO A 11 -0.07 -10.38 -11.00
C PRO A 11 0.03 -11.45 -9.92
N ARG A 12 -0.95 -12.35 -9.91
CA ARG A 12 -0.88 -13.54 -9.09
C ARG A 12 -0.26 -14.66 -9.92
N ILE A 13 0.79 -15.26 -9.40
CA ILE A 13 1.49 -16.36 -10.05
C ILE A 13 1.22 -17.62 -9.23
N GLY A 14 0.57 -18.61 -9.85
CA GLY A 14 0.22 -19.84 -9.16
C GLY A 14 -1.21 -20.27 -9.43
N ASN A 15 -1.74 -21.12 -8.56
CA ASN A 15 -3.12 -21.61 -8.64
C ASN A 15 -3.62 -22.01 -7.25
N THR A 16 -4.89 -22.39 -7.18
CA THR A 16 -5.53 -22.71 -5.89
C THR A 16 -4.98 -23.97 -5.23
N MET A 17 -4.30 -24.83 -5.97
CA MET A 17 -3.76 -26.06 -5.41
C MET A 17 -2.41 -25.86 -4.72
N ILE A 18 -1.60 -24.97 -5.23
CA ILE A 18 -0.25 -24.72 -4.69
C ILE A 18 -0.09 -23.35 -4.06
N GLY A 19 -1.13 -22.50 -4.18
CA GLY A 19 -1.06 -21.13 -3.68
C GLY A 19 -0.56 -20.16 -4.73
N TYR A 20 -0.43 -18.91 -4.32
CA TYR A 20 -0.05 -17.81 -5.21
C TYR A 20 1.15 -17.06 -4.65
N ILE A 21 1.94 -16.50 -5.56
CA ILE A 21 2.99 -15.56 -5.22
C ILE A 21 2.77 -14.29 -6.04
N SER A 22 2.99 -13.16 -5.42
CA SER A 22 3.06 -11.86 -6.11
C SER A 22 4.39 -11.23 -5.76
N VAL A 23 5.03 -10.63 -6.76
CA VAL A 23 6.38 -10.11 -6.61
C VAL A 23 6.38 -8.60 -6.77
N ALA A 24 7.00 -7.92 -5.81
CA ALA A 24 7.29 -6.49 -5.90
C ALA A 24 8.80 -6.33 -5.98
N GLU A 25 9.27 -5.80 -7.09
CA GLU A 25 10.70 -5.58 -7.32
C GLU A 25 10.90 -4.27 -8.07
N ASN A 26 12.14 -3.81 -8.14
CA ASN A 26 12.40 -2.48 -8.68
C ASN A 26 11.89 -2.28 -10.11
N ASP A 27 11.80 -3.37 -10.89
CA ASP A 27 11.32 -3.28 -12.27
C ASP A 27 9.83 -2.96 -12.37
N ASN A 28 9.02 -3.35 -11.37
CA ASN A 28 7.58 -3.12 -11.39
C ASN A 28 7.11 -2.13 -10.32
N LEU A 29 8.04 -1.45 -9.67
CA LEU A 29 7.72 -0.40 -8.71
C LEU A 29 8.07 0.97 -9.29
N PRO A 30 7.35 2.02 -8.89
CA PRO A 30 7.60 3.37 -9.43
C PRO A 30 8.85 4.04 -8.87
N PHE A 31 9.54 3.43 -7.91
CA PHE A 31 10.77 3.97 -7.33
C PHE A 31 11.57 2.84 -6.68
N ASN A 32 12.84 3.13 -6.40
CA ASN A 32 13.70 2.17 -5.69
C ASN A 32 13.36 2.16 -4.21
N VAL A 33 13.19 0.95 -3.67
CA VAL A 33 12.84 0.78 -2.26
C VAL A 33 14.11 0.79 -1.43
N GLU A 34 14.16 1.68 -0.44
CA GLU A 34 15.29 1.79 0.46
C GLU A 34 15.01 1.23 1.85
N ARG A 35 13.73 1.10 2.21
CA ARG A 35 13.33 0.59 3.53
C ARG A 35 12.02 -0.15 3.41
N ILE A 36 11.93 -1.30 4.11
CA ILE A 36 10.71 -2.07 4.22
C ILE A 36 10.38 -2.20 5.70
N TYR A 37 9.12 -1.96 6.04
CA TYR A 37 8.61 -2.22 7.38
C TYR A 37 7.15 -2.64 7.26
N TRP A 38 6.65 -3.28 8.31
CA TRP A 38 5.23 -3.67 8.34
C TRP A 38 4.68 -3.49 9.75
N THR A 39 3.38 -3.25 9.82
CA THR A 39 2.63 -3.21 11.07
C THR A 39 1.73 -4.42 11.13
N TYR A 40 1.55 -4.94 12.31
CA TYR A 40 0.75 -6.14 12.49
C TYR A 40 0.08 -6.11 13.86
N TYR A 41 -0.98 -6.92 14.00
CA TYR A 41 -1.77 -6.98 15.23
C TYR A 41 -2.38 -5.64 15.63
N THR A 42 -2.62 -4.76 14.67
CA THR A 42 -3.30 -3.49 14.94
C THR A 42 -4.79 -3.77 15.12
N PRO A 43 -5.40 -3.36 16.25
CA PRO A 43 -6.84 -3.54 16.44
C PRO A 43 -7.65 -2.82 15.37
N GLU A 44 -8.80 -3.37 15.00
CA GLU A 44 -9.63 -2.84 13.91
C GLU A 44 -10.08 -1.40 14.14
N SER A 45 -10.26 -1.00 15.39
CA SER A 45 -10.75 0.33 15.73
C SER A 45 -9.65 1.39 15.79
N ILE A 46 -8.40 1.03 15.50
CA ILE A 46 -7.27 1.94 15.65
C ILE A 46 -6.84 2.45 14.29
N ASN A 47 -6.71 3.76 14.18
CA ASN A 47 -6.14 4.42 13.01
C ASN A 47 -4.64 4.56 13.18
N ARG A 48 -3.90 4.33 12.11
CA ARG A 48 -2.45 4.46 12.11
C ARG A 48 -2.04 5.45 11.03
N GLY A 49 -0.90 6.10 11.24
CA GLY A 49 -0.40 7.13 10.36
C GLY A 49 -0.88 8.50 10.78
N GLY A 50 -1.65 9.17 9.93
CA GLY A 50 -2.18 10.48 10.24
C GLY A 50 -1.16 11.60 10.12
N HIS A 51 -0.13 11.42 9.30
CA HIS A 51 0.88 12.44 9.06
C HIS A 51 1.25 12.47 7.58
N ALA A 52 1.82 13.57 7.16
CA ALA A 52 2.20 13.80 5.77
C ALA A 52 3.72 13.74 5.61
N HIS A 53 4.13 13.37 4.39
CA HIS A 53 5.54 13.34 4.03
C HIS A 53 5.76 14.26 2.81
N TYR A 54 6.82 15.04 2.83
CA TYR A 54 7.09 15.98 1.76
C TYR A 54 7.98 15.40 0.66
N GLU A 55 8.94 14.60 1.02
CA GLU A 55 9.92 14.06 0.07
C GLU A 55 9.97 12.54 0.07
N LEU A 56 9.01 11.92 0.73
CA LEU A 56 8.99 10.47 0.90
C LEU A 56 7.92 9.84 0.02
N GLU A 57 8.32 8.85 -0.77
CA GLU A 57 7.41 8.04 -1.53
C GLU A 57 7.18 6.71 -0.81
N GLN A 58 5.93 6.24 -0.79
CA GLN A 58 5.56 5.03 -0.07
C GLN A 58 4.65 4.14 -0.90
N ILE A 59 4.80 2.83 -0.70
CA ILE A 59 3.87 1.83 -1.22
C ILE A 59 3.32 1.05 -0.03
N LEU A 60 2.00 0.89 0.01
CA LEU A 60 1.31 0.12 1.04
C LEU A 60 0.75 -1.15 0.44
N VAL A 61 0.95 -2.26 1.13
CA VAL A 61 0.48 -3.59 0.70
C VAL A 61 -0.23 -4.26 1.86
N ALA A 62 -1.41 -4.84 1.60
CA ALA A 62 -2.09 -5.69 2.57
C ALA A 62 -1.55 -7.10 2.43
N VAL A 63 -0.62 -7.49 3.31
CA VAL A 63 0.00 -8.81 3.28
C VAL A 63 -0.97 -9.87 3.77
N SER A 64 -1.84 -9.53 4.72
CA SER A 64 -2.83 -10.45 5.26
C SER A 64 -4.08 -9.65 5.61
N GLY A 65 -5.23 -10.14 5.14
CA GLY A 65 -6.51 -9.51 5.44
C GLY A 65 -6.80 -8.31 4.55
N LYS A 66 -7.43 -7.32 5.15
CA LYS A 66 -7.92 -6.14 4.44
C LYS A 66 -7.59 -4.88 5.23
N ILE A 67 -7.15 -3.85 4.55
CA ILE A 67 -6.96 -2.54 5.17
C ILE A 67 -7.66 -1.46 4.34
N ILE A 68 -8.11 -0.43 5.02
CA ILE A 68 -8.71 0.74 4.40
C ILE A 68 -7.73 1.89 4.54
N VAL A 69 -7.34 2.48 3.42
CA VAL A 69 -6.39 3.59 3.38
C VAL A 69 -7.12 4.86 3.00
N HIS A 70 -7.06 5.85 3.87
CA HIS A 70 -7.61 7.18 3.61
C HIS A 70 -6.48 8.12 3.27
N THR A 71 -6.62 8.85 2.16
CA THR A 71 -5.62 9.82 1.74
C THR A 71 -6.24 11.20 1.61
N GLU A 72 -5.43 12.23 1.84
CA GLU A 72 -5.85 13.62 1.68
C GLU A 72 -4.73 14.37 0.99
N MET A 73 -5.09 15.05 -0.11
CA MET A 73 -4.15 15.87 -0.86
C MET A 73 -4.11 17.29 -0.31
N PRO A 74 -3.05 18.06 -0.56
CA PRO A 74 -2.95 19.44 -0.05
C PRO A 74 -4.12 20.35 -0.43
N GLY A 75 -4.80 20.07 -1.53
CA GLY A 75 -5.99 20.82 -1.92
C GLY A 75 -7.27 20.40 -1.23
N GLY A 76 -7.19 19.47 -0.28
CA GLY A 76 -8.37 18.96 0.44
C GLY A 76 -9.04 17.77 -0.21
N GLN A 77 -8.57 17.33 -1.36
CA GLN A 77 -9.11 16.16 -2.04
C GLN A 77 -8.83 14.89 -1.23
N LYS A 78 -9.87 14.10 -0.99
CA LYS A 78 -9.77 12.89 -0.19
C LYS A 78 -10.14 11.68 -1.02
N GLU A 79 -9.44 10.57 -0.78
CA GLU A 79 -9.72 9.30 -1.42
C GLU A 79 -9.66 8.18 -0.39
N ARG A 80 -10.31 7.07 -0.71
CA ARG A 80 -10.30 5.87 0.12
C ARG A 80 -9.96 4.68 -0.76
N PHE A 81 -8.98 3.90 -0.32
CA PHE A 81 -8.56 2.68 -1.00
C PHE A 81 -8.77 1.48 -0.09
N ILE A 82 -9.24 0.38 -0.66
CA ILE A 82 -9.37 -0.88 0.07
C ILE A 82 -8.31 -1.83 -0.50
N LEU A 83 -7.40 -2.25 0.37
CA LEU A 83 -6.32 -3.18 -0.01
C LEU A 83 -6.62 -4.54 0.58
N GLU A 84 -6.56 -5.58 -0.25
CA GLU A 84 -6.80 -6.96 0.16
C GLU A 84 -5.64 -7.84 -0.29
N THR A 85 -5.46 -8.93 0.44
CA THR A 85 -4.48 -9.96 0.08
C THR A 85 -4.79 -10.59 -1.28
#